data_ab9cd4f1252e3e2a9680aa252481fd2b
#
_entry.id   ab9cd4f1252e3e2a9680aa252481fd2b
#
_cell.length_a   1.000
_cell.length_b   1.000
_cell.length_c   1.000
_cell.angle_alpha   90.00
_cell.angle_beta   90.00
_cell.angle_gamma   90.00
#
_symmetry.space_group_name_H-M   'P 1'
#
loop_
_entity.id
_entity.type
_entity.pdbx_description
1 polymer ?
#
loop_
_entity_poly.entity_id
_entity_poly.type
_entity_poly.pdbx_seq_one_letter_code
_entity_poly.pdbx_strand_id
1 'polypeptide(L)'
;MATNVKRKKKAEVMSDDGSMTLTGHLKELRNRLIICAAVFVVAVVITLMYADRLIDLLTAMGQGYYTFVSIAPQEKLMQYFRVSLLAAFVITIPVALYQIYAFAKPGLKKSETFFLKLVILLGLLLFCVGVLFAYKLMMPFMLRFLSTGIEGADYIQTTTSIESYVNLCLTMFMIFGCVFEMPLVTIILSKMGIIYPELLKKVRGVAIVCIFFVAAVVTPPDIVSQCMVAGPMVLLYFISIFLSGIFYKPKSDDDEDEEEDEDDEA
;
A
#
# COMPACT_ATOMS: atom_id res chain seq x y z
N MET A 1 -13.43 -30.02 -30.46
CA MET A 1 -12.65 -30.66 -29.39
C MET A 1 -12.18 -29.69 -28.30
N ALA A 2 -11.86 -28.41 -28.60
CA ALA A 2 -11.40 -27.39 -27.64
C ALA A 2 -12.44 -26.91 -26.61
N THR A 3 -13.72 -26.93 -26.93
CA THR A 3 -14.83 -26.52 -26.06
C THR A 3 -15.11 -27.52 -24.92
N ASN A 4 -14.85 -28.79 -25.11
CA ASN A 4 -15.07 -29.82 -24.10
C ASN A 4 -13.97 -29.85 -23.03
N VAL A 5 -12.73 -29.47 -23.39
CA VAL A 5 -11.60 -29.38 -22.46
C VAL A 5 -11.77 -28.18 -21.51
N LYS A 6 -12.31 -27.05 -22.02
CA LYS A 6 -12.61 -25.88 -21.17
C LYS A 6 -13.76 -26.14 -20.17
N ARG A 7 -14.77 -26.94 -20.58
CA ARG A 7 -15.88 -27.35 -19.69
C ARG A 7 -15.41 -28.30 -18.59
N LYS A 8 -14.57 -29.29 -18.90
CA LYS A 8 -14.00 -30.22 -17.91
C LYS A 8 -13.09 -29.47 -16.90
N LYS A 9 -12.22 -28.56 -17.35
CA LYS A 9 -11.41 -27.74 -16.45
C LYS A 9 -12.22 -26.82 -15.55
N LYS A 10 -13.41 -26.35 -15.96
CA LYS A 10 -14.30 -25.55 -15.15
C LYS A 10 -15.06 -26.38 -14.10
N ALA A 11 -15.39 -27.64 -14.42
CA ALA A 11 -16.05 -28.58 -13.50
C ALA A 11 -15.10 -29.08 -12.39
N GLU A 12 -13.78 -29.22 -12.65
CA GLU A 12 -12.78 -29.60 -11.64
C GLU A 12 -12.45 -28.52 -10.60
N VAL A 13 -12.89 -27.28 -10.83
CA VAL A 13 -12.58 -26.11 -9.97
C VAL A 13 -13.80 -25.70 -9.13
N MET A 14 -14.99 -26.21 -9.46
CA MET A 14 -16.23 -25.91 -8.72
C MET A 14 -16.73 -27.16 -8.03
N SER A 15 -17.06 -27.06 -6.74
CA SER A 15 -17.82 -28.07 -6.01
C SER A 15 -19.25 -28.15 -6.57
N ASP A 16 -19.98 -29.25 -6.25
CA ASP A 16 -21.36 -29.47 -6.71
C ASP A 16 -22.33 -28.34 -6.32
N ASP A 17 -22.03 -27.60 -5.23
CA ASP A 17 -22.76 -26.42 -4.72
C ASP A 17 -22.40 -25.09 -5.39
N GLY A 18 -21.59 -25.08 -6.45
CA GLY A 18 -21.17 -23.84 -7.13
C GLY A 18 -20.11 -23.02 -6.38
N SER A 19 -19.65 -23.46 -5.21
CA SER A 19 -18.54 -22.88 -4.46
C SER A 19 -17.20 -23.33 -5.02
N MET A 20 -16.17 -22.49 -4.95
CA MET A 20 -14.82 -22.87 -5.38
C MET A 20 -14.17 -23.78 -4.33
N THR A 21 -13.60 -24.91 -4.78
CA THR A 21 -12.78 -25.74 -3.92
C THR A 21 -11.55 -24.97 -3.42
N LEU A 22 -11.05 -25.25 -2.20
CA LEU A 22 -9.85 -24.62 -1.64
C LEU A 22 -8.65 -24.67 -2.59
N THR A 23 -8.47 -25.81 -3.28
CA THR A 23 -7.43 -25.99 -4.31
C THR A 23 -7.66 -25.13 -5.54
N GLY A 24 -8.92 -24.89 -5.94
CA GLY A 24 -9.31 -23.98 -7.01
C GLY A 24 -8.98 -22.53 -6.67
N HIS A 25 -9.28 -22.12 -5.43
CA HIS A 25 -9.02 -20.79 -4.92
C HIS A 25 -7.51 -20.46 -4.85
N LEU A 26 -6.70 -21.41 -4.37
CA LEU A 26 -5.23 -21.28 -4.37
C LEU A 26 -4.64 -21.17 -5.78
N LYS A 27 -5.19 -21.92 -6.73
CA LYS A 27 -4.78 -21.87 -8.14
C LYS A 27 -5.13 -20.52 -8.78
N GLU A 28 -6.27 -19.96 -8.42
CA GLU A 28 -6.70 -18.63 -8.84
C GLU A 28 -5.75 -17.55 -8.27
N LEU A 29 -5.45 -17.60 -6.97
CA LEU A 29 -4.49 -16.69 -6.31
C LEU A 29 -3.15 -16.69 -7.02
N ARG A 30 -2.58 -17.88 -7.29
CA ARG A 30 -1.32 -18.02 -8.02
C ARG A 30 -1.39 -17.35 -9.40
N ASN A 31 -2.45 -17.59 -10.17
CA ASN A 31 -2.57 -17.02 -11.52
C ASN A 31 -2.68 -15.48 -11.47
N ARG A 32 -3.39 -14.93 -10.50
CA ARG A 32 -3.51 -13.48 -10.30
C ARG A 32 -2.19 -12.85 -9.88
N LEU A 33 -1.43 -13.52 -9.02
CA LEU A 33 -0.09 -13.08 -8.63
C LEU A 33 0.87 -13.06 -9.83
N ILE A 34 0.81 -14.09 -10.70
CA ILE A 34 1.61 -14.13 -11.94
C ILE A 34 1.25 -12.94 -12.86
N ILE A 35 -0.02 -12.57 -12.98
CA ILE A 35 -0.43 -11.42 -13.79
C ILE A 35 0.15 -10.11 -13.19
N CYS A 36 0.05 -9.92 -11.87
CA CYS A 36 0.66 -8.76 -11.21
C CYS A 36 2.18 -8.71 -11.44
N ALA A 37 2.87 -9.84 -11.28
CA ALA A 37 4.31 -9.92 -11.50
C ALA A 37 4.68 -9.63 -12.96
N ALA A 38 3.93 -10.13 -13.94
CA ALA A 38 4.16 -9.85 -15.36
C ALA A 38 3.98 -8.35 -15.67
N VAL A 39 2.91 -7.74 -15.16
CA VAL A 39 2.67 -6.29 -15.33
C VAL A 39 3.77 -5.48 -14.66
N PHE A 40 4.21 -5.88 -13.46
CA PHE A 40 5.31 -5.22 -12.76
C PHE A 40 6.61 -5.27 -13.56
N VAL A 41 6.99 -6.43 -14.10
CA VAL A 41 8.20 -6.57 -14.93
C VAL A 41 8.12 -5.67 -16.17
N VAL A 42 6.99 -5.64 -16.86
CA VAL A 42 6.79 -4.75 -18.02
C VAL A 42 6.89 -3.28 -17.59
N ALA A 43 6.26 -2.92 -16.47
CA ALA A 43 6.33 -1.57 -15.92
C ALA A 43 7.78 -1.18 -15.57
N VAL A 44 8.59 -2.09 -14.99
CA VAL A 44 10.02 -1.85 -14.71
C VAL A 44 10.78 -1.53 -15.98
N VAL A 45 10.59 -2.29 -17.05
CA VAL A 45 11.25 -2.02 -18.34
C VAL A 45 10.89 -0.63 -18.87
N ILE A 46 9.61 -0.27 -18.81
CA ILE A 46 9.13 1.05 -19.26
C ILE A 46 9.72 2.16 -18.39
N THR A 47 9.67 2.04 -17.08
CA THR A 47 10.15 3.07 -16.14
C THR A 47 11.66 3.24 -16.19
N LEU A 48 12.43 2.18 -16.49
CA LEU A 48 13.87 2.28 -16.73
C LEU A 48 14.21 3.17 -17.93
N MET A 49 13.38 3.16 -18.98
CA MET A 49 13.57 4.05 -20.13
C MET A 49 13.37 5.54 -19.80
N TYR A 50 12.67 5.83 -18.70
CA TYR A 50 12.39 7.19 -18.22
C TYR A 50 13.12 7.52 -16.91
N ALA A 51 14.11 6.70 -16.51
CA ALA A 51 14.78 6.82 -15.23
C ALA A 51 15.45 8.19 -15.02
N ASP A 52 16.06 8.77 -16.06
CA ASP A 52 16.64 10.13 -15.97
C ASP A 52 15.59 11.16 -15.57
N ARG A 53 14.41 11.15 -16.22
CA ARG A 53 13.33 12.09 -15.91
C ARG A 53 12.76 11.89 -14.50
N LEU A 54 12.69 10.65 -14.03
CA LEU A 54 12.23 10.33 -12.67
C LEU A 54 13.22 10.85 -11.63
N ILE A 55 14.51 10.70 -11.86
CA ILE A 55 15.56 11.26 -10.96
C ILE A 55 15.53 12.78 -10.98
N ASP A 56 15.40 13.40 -12.16
CA ASP A 56 15.29 14.86 -12.29
C ASP A 56 14.08 15.39 -11.51
N LEU A 57 12.94 14.70 -11.57
CA LEU A 57 11.73 15.05 -10.80
C LEU A 57 11.98 14.99 -9.28
N LEU A 58 12.71 13.96 -8.83
CA LEU A 58 13.04 13.80 -7.41
C LEU A 58 14.04 14.85 -6.96
N THR A 59 15.13 15.03 -7.69
CA THR A 59 16.19 16.00 -7.33
C THR A 59 15.71 17.45 -7.39
N ALA A 60 14.73 17.76 -8.27
CA ALA A 60 14.11 19.09 -8.32
C ALA A 60 13.49 19.52 -6.99
N MET A 61 13.00 18.58 -6.15
CA MET A 61 12.49 18.91 -4.81
C MET A 61 13.57 19.31 -3.83
N GLY A 62 14.78 18.79 -4.01
CA GLY A 62 15.94 19.08 -3.15
C GLY A 62 16.78 20.25 -3.61
N GLN A 63 16.54 20.75 -4.83
CA GLN A 63 17.25 21.93 -5.35
C GLN A 63 16.96 23.16 -4.48
N GLY A 64 18.02 23.83 -4.06
CA GLY A 64 17.94 24.96 -3.13
C GLY A 64 18.18 24.57 -1.66
N TYR A 65 18.06 23.29 -1.30
CA TYR A 65 18.39 22.80 0.05
C TYR A 65 19.72 22.04 0.07
N TYR A 66 20.04 21.32 -1.01
CA TYR A 66 21.18 20.40 -1.05
C TYR A 66 22.01 20.53 -2.32
N THR A 67 23.32 20.30 -2.17
CA THR A 67 24.23 20.00 -3.26
C THR A 67 24.39 18.48 -3.36
N PHE A 68 24.01 17.90 -4.49
CA PHE A 68 24.08 16.45 -4.71
C PHE A 68 25.46 16.03 -5.19
N VAL A 69 26.01 14.98 -4.57
CA VAL A 69 27.28 14.35 -4.96
C VAL A 69 27.07 12.84 -5.12
N SER A 70 27.80 12.24 -6.03
CA SER A 70 27.94 10.79 -6.12
C SER A 70 29.26 10.43 -5.49
N ILE A 71 29.25 9.59 -4.45
CA ILE A 71 30.44 9.17 -3.71
C ILE A 71 31.05 7.94 -4.39
N ALA A 72 30.20 7.00 -4.80
CA ALA A 72 30.63 5.77 -5.45
C ALA A 72 30.20 5.72 -6.92
N PRO A 73 31.02 5.19 -7.83
CA PRO A 73 30.73 5.16 -9.28
C PRO A 73 29.40 4.46 -9.63
N GLN A 74 29.00 3.44 -8.85
CA GLN A 74 27.78 2.66 -9.08
C GLN A 74 26.52 3.31 -8.54
N GLU A 75 26.62 4.36 -7.69
CA GLU A 75 25.45 4.99 -7.08
C GLU A 75 24.42 5.42 -8.12
N LYS A 76 24.86 6.14 -9.18
CA LYS A 76 23.98 6.65 -10.21
C LYS A 76 23.17 5.52 -10.87
N LEU A 77 23.83 4.44 -11.26
CA LEU A 77 23.17 3.29 -11.89
C LEU A 77 22.18 2.62 -10.93
N MET A 78 22.59 2.45 -9.67
CA MET A 78 21.73 1.83 -8.66
C MET A 78 20.47 2.66 -8.40
N GLN A 79 20.59 4.00 -8.40
CA GLN A 79 19.43 4.87 -8.22
C GLN A 79 18.46 4.80 -9.40
N TYR A 80 18.92 4.64 -10.62
CA TYR A 80 18.07 4.40 -11.78
C TYR A 80 17.20 3.16 -11.60
N PHE A 81 17.79 2.04 -11.14
CA PHE A 81 17.03 0.83 -10.85
C PHE A 81 16.02 1.04 -9.72
N ARG A 82 16.43 1.63 -8.60
CA ARG A 82 15.56 1.85 -7.43
C ARG A 82 14.36 2.74 -7.76
N VAL A 83 14.59 3.87 -8.41
CA VAL A 83 13.52 4.80 -8.81
C VAL A 83 12.56 4.13 -9.79
N SER A 84 13.11 3.36 -10.75
CA SER A 84 12.30 2.64 -11.74
C SER A 84 11.47 1.53 -11.09
N LEU A 85 12.02 0.80 -10.12
CA LEU A 85 11.28 -0.23 -9.36
C LEU A 85 10.12 0.38 -8.59
N LEU A 86 10.34 1.53 -7.91
CA LEU A 86 9.26 2.21 -7.20
C LEU A 86 8.19 2.74 -8.15
N ALA A 87 8.58 3.39 -9.24
CA ALA A 87 7.65 3.89 -10.24
C ALA A 87 6.83 2.74 -10.88
N ALA A 88 7.47 1.62 -11.16
CA ALA A 88 6.79 0.41 -11.65
C ALA A 88 5.82 -0.16 -10.59
N PHE A 89 6.19 -0.14 -9.32
CA PHE A 89 5.30 -0.55 -8.24
C PHE A 89 4.04 0.33 -8.20
N VAL A 90 4.21 1.65 -8.23
CA VAL A 90 3.09 2.61 -8.28
C VAL A 90 2.17 2.34 -9.47
N ILE A 91 2.74 2.12 -10.67
CA ILE A 91 1.97 1.79 -11.89
C ILE A 91 1.23 0.45 -11.76
N THR A 92 1.80 -0.50 -11.02
CA THR A 92 1.22 -1.84 -10.86
C THR A 92 0.08 -1.86 -9.84
N ILE A 93 0.02 -0.93 -8.90
CA ILE A 93 -1.02 -0.87 -7.84
C ILE A 93 -2.45 -0.96 -8.36
N PRO A 94 -2.87 -0.19 -9.39
CA PRO A 94 -4.22 -0.31 -9.93
C PRO A 94 -4.56 -1.73 -10.38
N VAL A 95 -3.59 -2.40 -11.00
CA VAL A 95 -3.75 -3.78 -11.46
C VAL A 95 -3.80 -4.75 -10.28
N ALA A 96 -2.94 -4.54 -9.27
CA ALA A 96 -2.93 -5.35 -8.05
C ALA A 96 -4.26 -5.24 -7.30
N LEU A 97 -4.77 -4.03 -7.09
CA LEU A 97 -6.08 -3.79 -6.49
C LEU A 97 -7.20 -4.47 -7.28
N TYR A 98 -7.17 -4.39 -8.62
CA TYR A 98 -8.13 -5.09 -9.47
C TYR A 98 -8.02 -6.62 -9.33
N GLN A 99 -6.81 -7.18 -9.22
CA GLN A 99 -6.62 -8.62 -9.04
C GLN A 99 -7.10 -9.09 -7.65
N ILE A 100 -6.89 -8.30 -6.61
CA ILE A 100 -7.44 -8.55 -5.27
C ILE A 100 -8.97 -8.56 -5.32
N TYR A 101 -9.57 -7.57 -5.98
CA TYR A 101 -11.02 -7.55 -6.22
C TYR A 101 -11.51 -8.81 -6.90
N ALA A 102 -10.90 -9.15 -8.00
CA ALA A 102 -11.35 -10.26 -8.80
C ALA A 102 -11.16 -11.60 -8.07
N PHE A 103 -10.21 -11.69 -7.12
CA PHE A 103 -10.01 -12.81 -6.22
C PHE A 103 -11.10 -12.90 -5.14
N ALA A 104 -11.49 -11.79 -4.55
CA ALA A 104 -12.52 -11.74 -3.50
C ALA A 104 -13.94 -11.91 -4.05
N LYS A 105 -14.16 -11.55 -5.34
CA LYS A 105 -15.49 -11.55 -5.98
C LYS A 105 -16.27 -12.86 -5.89
N PRO A 106 -15.70 -14.06 -6.03
CA PRO A 106 -16.46 -15.32 -5.94
C PRO A 106 -17.10 -15.55 -4.58
N GLY A 107 -16.49 -15.05 -3.48
CA GLY A 107 -17.00 -15.18 -2.12
C GLY A 107 -18.01 -14.10 -1.70
N LEU A 108 -18.38 -13.16 -2.58
CA LEU A 108 -19.27 -12.05 -2.24
C LEU A 108 -20.64 -12.17 -2.89
N LYS A 109 -21.69 -11.75 -2.15
CA LYS A 109 -23.06 -11.63 -2.68
C LYS A 109 -23.11 -10.56 -3.79
N LYS A 110 -24.02 -10.69 -4.75
CA LYS A 110 -24.14 -9.78 -5.92
C LYS A 110 -24.33 -8.30 -5.50
N SER A 111 -24.98 -8.04 -4.38
CA SER A 111 -25.14 -6.69 -3.79
C SER A 111 -23.84 -6.07 -3.30
N GLU A 112 -22.84 -6.89 -2.94
CA GLU A 112 -21.55 -6.46 -2.41
C GLU A 112 -20.52 -6.17 -3.50
N THR A 113 -20.76 -6.68 -4.70
CA THR A 113 -19.86 -6.51 -5.85
C THR A 113 -19.73 -5.02 -6.26
N PHE A 114 -20.81 -4.25 -6.17
CA PHE A 114 -20.79 -2.80 -6.46
C PHE A 114 -19.96 -2.04 -5.42
N PHE A 115 -20.17 -2.35 -4.14
CA PHE A 115 -19.40 -1.76 -3.05
C PHE A 115 -17.91 -2.03 -3.19
N LEU A 116 -17.53 -3.26 -3.53
CA LEU A 116 -16.13 -3.63 -3.69
C LEU A 116 -15.47 -2.90 -4.88
N LYS A 117 -16.17 -2.65 -5.98
CA LYS A 117 -15.66 -1.81 -7.08
C LYS A 117 -15.39 -0.38 -6.63
N LEU A 118 -16.32 0.19 -5.83
CA LEU A 118 -16.17 1.54 -5.26
C LEU A 118 -14.96 1.61 -4.32
N VAL A 119 -14.78 0.58 -3.49
CA VAL A 119 -13.66 0.45 -2.56
C VAL A 119 -12.32 0.45 -3.28
N ILE A 120 -12.19 -0.25 -4.41
CA ILE A 120 -10.95 -0.29 -5.18
C ILE A 120 -10.64 1.04 -5.85
N LEU A 121 -11.66 1.69 -6.40
CA LEU A 121 -11.49 3.03 -6.96
C LEU A 121 -11.05 4.01 -5.88
N LEU A 122 -11.63 3.90 -4.68
CA LEU A 122 -11.25 4.71 -3.52
C LEU A 122 -9.81 4.40 -3.06
N GLY A 123 -9.39 3.13 -3.07
CA GLY A 123 -8.03 2.73 -2.77
C GLY A 123 -7.02 3.35 -3.72
N LEU A 124 -7.27 3.22 -5.02
CA LEU A 124 -6.40 3.86 -6.00
C LEU A 124 -6.27 5.38 -5.77
N LEU A 125 -7.39 6.03 -5.45
CA LEU A 125 -7.41 7.46 -5.15
C LEU A 125 -6.64 7.76 -3.87
N LEU A 126 -6.84 6.99 -2.79
CA LEU A 126 -6.14 7.16 -1.51
C LEU A 126 -4.64 6.94 -1.67
N PHE A 127 -4.23 5.92 -2.43
CA PHE A 127 -2.82 5.69 -2.74
C PHE A 127 -2.19 6.88 -3.45
N CYS A 128 -2.84 7.39 -4.51
CA CYS A 128 -2.37 8.58 -5.22
C CYS A 128 -2.29 9.81 -4.29
N VAL A 129 -3.29 9.99 -3.42
CA VAL A 129 -3.30 11.05 -2.40
C VAL A 129 -2.14 10.87 -1.42
N GLY A 130 -1.84 9.65 -0.99
CA GLY A 130 -0.71 9.34 -0.10
C GLY A 130 0.64 9.68 -0.72
N VAL A 131 0.86 9.29 -1.98
CA VAL A 131 2.09 9.64 -2.72
C VAL A 131 2.18 11.15 -2.93
N LEU A 132 1.09 11.82 -3.29
CA LEU A 132 1.03 13.27 -3.47
C LEU A 132 1.28 14.01 -2.16
N PHE A 133 0.73 13.53 -1.04
CA PHE A 133 0.97 14.04 0.30
C PHE A 133 2.45 13.94 0.67
N ALA A 134 3.08 12.78 0.42
CA ALA A 134 4.51 12.61 0.61
C ALA A 134 5.32 13.60 -0.24
N TYR A 135 4.98 13.72 -1.54
CA TYR A 135 5.68 14.60 -2.48
C TYR A 135 5.53 16.09 -2.15
N LYS A 136 4.30 16.56 -1.88
CA LYS A 136 4.00 18.00 -1.73
C LYS A 136 4.16 18.53 -0.31
N LEU A 137 3.94 17.69 0.68
CA LEU A 137 3.92 18.13 2.08
C LEU A 137 5.10 17.54 2.87
N MET A 138 5.24 16.21 2.92
CA MET A 138 6.23 15.58 3.78
C MET A 138 7.67 15.83 3.31
N MET A 139 7.95 15.64 2.02
CA MET A 139 9.30 15.81 1.51
C MET A 139 9.83 17.25 1.66
N PRO A 140 9.13 18.29 1.19
CA PRO A 140 9.63 19.67 1.37
C PRO A 140 9.85 20.03 2.83
N PHE A 141 8.95 19.61 3.71
CA PHE A 141 9.07 19.89 5.14
C PHE A 141 10.28 19.17 5.76
N MET A 142 10.44 17.88 5.44
CA MET A 142 11.57 17.06 5.89
C MET A 142 12.91 17.63 5.38
N LEU A 143 12.99 17.95 4.09
CA LEU A 143 14.21 18.48 3.48
C LEU A 143 14.60 19.82 4.08
N ARG A 144 13.63 20.70 4.29
CA ARG A 144 13.87 21.98 4.95
C ARG A 144 14.37 21.79 6.38
N PHE A 145 13.74 20.92 7.15
CA PHE A 145 14.13 20.64 8.52
C PHE A 145 15.55 20.06 8.60
N LEU A 146 15.88 19.09 7.74
CA LEU A 146 17.20 18.45 7.72
C LEU A 146 18.31 19.39 7.22
N SER A 147 18.00 20.34 6.32
CA SER A 147 18.99 21.26 5.77
C SER A 147 19.29 22.45 6.68
N THR A 148 18.27 23.00 7.36
CA THR A 148 18.41 24.20 8.17
C THR A 148 18.50 23.91 9.68
N GLY A 149 18.10 22.69 10.10
CA GLY A 149 17.99 22.37 11.53
C GLY A 149 16.93 23.23 12.26
N ILE A 150 17.02 23.27 13.58
CA ILE A 150 16.08 24.03 14.42
C ILE A 150 16.45 25.55 14.48
N GLU A 151 17.72 25.91 14.26
CA GLU A 151 18.26 27.26 14.49
C GLU A 151 18.73 27.98 13.21
N GLY A 152 18.33 27.56 12.02
CA GLY A 152 18.54 28.33 10.77
C GLY A 152 20.02 28.71 10.51
N ALA A 153 20.91 27.72 10.48
CA ALA A 153 22.32 27.93 10.11
C ALA A 153 22.48 28.11 8.60
N ASP A 154 22.02 29.22 8.05
CA ASP A 154 21.99 29.53 6.61
C ASP A 154 23.39 29.56 5.94
N TYR A 155 24.48 29.52 6.70
CA TYR A 155 25.86 29.56 6.22
C TYR A 155 26.49 28.18 6.00
N ILE A 156 25.78 27.10 6.32
CA ILE A 156 26.27 25.73 6.09
C ILE A 156 25.65 25.14 4.80
N GLN A 157 26.48 25.00 3.76
CA GLN A 157 26.04 24.28 2.57
C GLN A 157 25.95 22.79 2.88
N THR A 158 24.71 22.26 2.86
CA THR A 158 24.47 20.85 3.12
C THR A 158 24.70 20.04 1.82
N THR A 159 25.76 19.22 1.85
CA THR A 159 26.05 18.28 0.75
C THR A 159 25.53 16.89 1.13
N THR A 160 24.77 16.26 0.23
CA THR A 160 24.24 14.92 0.45
C THR A 160 24.56 13.99 -0.72
N SER A 161 24.74 12.69 -0.45
CA SER A 161 24.85 11.74 -1.55
C SER A 161 23.51 11.56 -2.24
N ILE A 162 23.54 11.39 -3.56
CA ILE A 162 22.33 11.14 -4.35
C ILE A 162 21.65 9.86 -3.87
N GLU A 163 22.42 8.87 -3.40
CA GLU A 163 21.89 7.62 -2.86
C GLU A 163 21.04 7.87 -1.60
N SER A 164 21.58 8.58 -0.61
CA SER A 164 20.86 8.85 0.64
C SER A 164 19.60 9.65 0.41
N TYR A 165 19.67 10.66 -0.46
CA TYR A 165 18.52 11.50 -0.83
C TYR A 165 17.42 10.70 -1.52
N VAL A 166 17.76 9.94 -2.57
CA VAL A 166 16.80 9.15 -3.34
C VAL A 166 16.18 8.06 -2.46
N ASN A 167 16.98 7.39 -1.61
CA ASN A 167 16.47 6.41 -0.66
C ASN A 167 15.44 7.02 0.29
N LEU A 168 15.70 8.21 0.83
CA LEU A 168 14.73 8.92 1.68
C LEU A 168 13.43 9.18 0.93
N CYS A 169 13.51 9.74 -0.30
CA CYS A 169 12.33 10.00 -1.14
C CYS A 169 11.51 8.73 -1.40
N LEU A 170 12.17 7.66 -1.86
CA LEU A 170 11.51 6.41 -2.22
C LEU A 170 10.83 5.78 -1.01
N THR A 171 11.50 5.80 0.14
CA THR A 171 10.96 5.25 1.38
C THR A 171 9.73 6.04 1.85
N MET A 172 9.77 7.37 1.78
CA MET A 172 8.63 8.23 2.11
C MET A 172 7.43 7.97 1.19
N PHE A 173 7.64 7.86 -0.12
CA PHE A 173 6.56 7.60 -1.07
C PHE A 173 5.94 6.21 -0.85
N MET A 174 6.77 5.19 -0.60
CA MET A 174 6.30 3.84 -0.33
C MET A 174 5.46 3.81 0.95
N ILE A 175 5.96 4.40 2.03
CA ILE A 175 5.27 4.37 3.32
C ILE A 175 3.96 5.13 3.26
N PHE A 176 3.97 6.39 2.82
CA PHE A 176 2.74 7.18 2.78
C PHE A 176 1.74 6.61 1.76
N GLY A 177 2.20 6.11 0.60
CA GLY A 177 1.32 5.40 -0.32
C GLY A 177 0.59 4.23 0.36
N CYS A 178 1.33 3.36 1.06
CA CYS A 178 0.75 2.20 1.75
C CYS A 178 -0.09 2.59 2.97
N VAL A 179 0.34 3.58 3.76
CA VAL A 179 -0.36 3.98 4.99
C VAL A 179 -1.70 4.64 4.68
N PHE A 180 -1.82 5.36 3.56
CA PHE A 180 -3.09 5.92 3.12
C PHE A 180 -4.12 4.84 2.73
N GLU A 181 -3.69 3.60 2.48
CA GLU A 181 -4.58 2.45 2.30
C GLU A 181 -5.16 1.91 3.62
N MET A 182 -4.58 2.25 4.79
CA MET A 182 -5.06 1.73 6.08
C MET A 182 -6.56 1.94 6.33
N PRO A 183 -7.14 3.14 6.09
CA PRO A 183 -8.58 3.36 6.27
C PRO A 183 -9.42 2.44 5.39
N LEU A 184 -8.98 2.20 4.15
CA LEU A 184 -9.68 1.34 3.21
C LEU A 184 -9.63 -0.12 3.61
N VAL A 185 -8.43 -0.62 3.96
CA VAL A 185 -8.25 -1.99 4.45
C VAL A 185 -9.12 -2.22 5.70
N THR A 186 -9.16 -1.24 6.60
CA THR A 186 -10.00 -1.31 7.80
C THR A 186 -11.49 -1.39 7.46
N ILE A 187 -11.97 -0.59 6.49
CA ILE A 187 -13.38 -0.65 6.02
C ILE A 187 -13.72 -2.05 5.48
N ILE A 188 -12.85 -2.62 4.66
CA ILE A 188 -13.06 -3.96 4.08
C ILE A 188 -13.16 -5.00 5.19
N LEU A 189 -12.16 -5.04 6.09
CA LEU A 189 -12.10 -6.03 7.16
C LEU A 189 -13.22 -5.87 8.20
N SER A 190 -13.65 -4.62 8.47
CA SER A 190 -14.79 -4.35 9.34
C SER A 190 -16.11 -4.80 8.73
N LYS A 191 -16.27 -4.61 7.42
CA LYS A 191 -17.47 -5.08 6.72
C LYS A 191 -17.55 -6.61 6.62
N MET A 192 -16.39 -7.28 6.58
CA MET A 192 -16.31 -8.75 6.64
C MET A 192 -16.48 -9.31 8.07
N GLY A 193 -16.62 -8.44 9.08
CA GLY A 193 -16.74 -8.85 10.48
C GLY A 193 -15.44 -9.32 11.13
N ILE A 194 -14.30 -9.24 10.40
CA ILE A 194 -12.98 -9.69 10.90
C ILE A 194 -12.42 -8.71 11.93
N ILE A 195 -12.59 -7.41 11.70
CA ILE A 195 -12.13 -6.35 12.60
C ILE A 195 -13.33 -5.52 13.06
N TYR A 196 -13.41 -5.27 14.35
CA TYR A 196 -14.45 -4.45 14.97
C TYR A 196 -13.85 -3.24 15.68
N PRO A 197 -14.60 -2.14 15.85
CA PRO A 197 -14.08 -0.88 16.40
C PRO A 197 -13.48 -1.01 17.78
N GLU A 198 -14.05 -1.87 18.63
CA GLU A 198 -13.58 -2.14 20.01
C GLU A 198 -12.19 -2.76 20.00
N LEU A 199 -11.91 -3.68 19.07
CA LEU A 199 -10.58 -4.28 18.90
C LEU A 199 -9.55 -3.21 18.56
N LEU A 200 -9.83 -2.37 17.55
CA LEU A 200 -8.93 -1.29 17.15
C LEU A 200 -8.68 -0.30 18.30
N LYS A 201 -9.74 0.06 19.06
CA LYS A 201 -9.60 0.89 20.26
C LYS A 201 -8.76 0.22 21.35
N LYS A 202 -8.92 -1.09 21.54
CA LYS A 202 -8.17 -1.87 22.54
C LYS A 202 -6.67 -1.92 22.21
N VAL A 203 -6.32 -2.12 20.92
CA VAL A 203 -4.93 -2.25 20.46
C VAL A 203 -4.26 -0.91 20.12
N ARG A 204 -4.95 0.24 20.29
CA ARG A 204 -4.45 1.57 19.89
C ARG A 204 -3.05 1.89 20.43
N GLY A 205 -2.76 1.51 21.67
CA GLY A 205 -1.45 1.77 22.29
C GLY A 205 -0.33 1.03 21.56
N VAL A 206 -0.53 -0.24 21.26
CA VAL A 206 0.44 -1.06 20.52
C VAL A 206 0.57 -0.54 19.08
N ALA A 207 -0.54 -0.18 18.43
CA ALA A 207 -0.53 0.37 17.07
C ALA A 207 0.29 1.68 17.00
N ILE A 208 0.10 2.59 17.95
CA ILE A 208 0.88 3.84 18.02
C ILE A 208 2.38 3.53 18.21
N VAL A 209 2.75 2.62 19.11
CA VAL A 209 4.15 2.21 19.28
C VAL A 209 4.73 1.63 17.98
N CYS A 210 3.98 0.77 17.29
CA CYS A 210 4.40 0.24 15.99
C CYS A 210 4.56 1.34 14.93
N ILE A 211 3.66 2.33 14.89
CA ILE A 211 3.77 3.47 13.99
C ILE A 211 5.05 4.27 14.27
N PHE A 212 5.34 4.58 15.53
CA PHE A 212 6.56 5.28 15.89
C PHE A 212 7.82 4.46 15.61
N PHE A 213 7.75 3.14 15.78
CA PHE A 213 8.84 2.24 15.40
C PHE A 213 9.10 2.27 13.88
N VAL A 214 8.06 2.16 13.06
CA VAL A 214 8.18 2.28 11.60
C VAL A 214 8.75 3.65 11.22
N ALA A 215 8.25 4.73 11.81
CA ALA A 215 8.77 6.08 11.58
C ALA A 215 10.27 6.17 11.93
N ALA A 216 10.70 5.59 13.05
CA ALA A 216 12.12 5.60 13.48
C ALA A 216 13.06 4.84 12.54
N VAL A 217 12.58 3.78 11.87
CA VAL A 217 13.37 3.02 10.88
C VAL A 217 13.59 3.84 9.60
N VAL A 218 12.65 4.71 9.28
CA VAL A 218 12.59 5.45 8.00
C VAL A 218 13.26 6.81 8.08
N THR A 219 13.10 7.49 9.22
CA THR A 219 13.66 8.84 9.43
C THR A 219 15.07 8.74 10.02
N PRO A 220 15.88 9.79 9.81
CA PRO A 220 17.10 9.94 10.61
C PRO A 220 16.80 9.84 12.11
N PRO A 221 17.80 9.52 12.95
CA PRO A 221 17.59 9.31 14.39
C PRO A 221 17.39 10.63 15.14
N ASP A 222 16.33 11.37 14.84
CA ASP A 222 15.89 12.57 15.52
C ASP A 222 14.38 12.54 15.83
N ILE A 223 14.00 13.09 16.98
CA ILE A 223 12.63 13.06 17.49
C ILE A 223 11.68 13.89 16.61
N VAL A 224 12.16 14.98 16.03
CA VAL A 224 11.30 15.90 15.27
C VAL A 224 10.87 15.24 13.95
N SER A 225 11.83 14.74 13.16
CA SER A 225 11.53 14.01 11.91
C SER A 225 10.66 12.80 12.17
N GLN A 226 10.94 12.04 13.24
CA GLN A 226 10.15 10.89 13.64
C GLN A 226 8.69 11.29 13.94
N CYS A 227 8.46 12.33 14.74
CA CYS A 227 7.11 12.81 15.05
C CYS A 227 6.38 13.35 13.81
N MET A 228 7.11 13.99 12.90
CA MET A 228 6.56 14.51 11.65
C MET A 228 5.99 13.40 10.76
N VAL A 229 6.68 12.27 10.68
CA VAL A 229 6.22 11.11 9.90
C VAL A 229 5.15 10.35 10.66
N ALA A 230 5.34 10.10 11.95
CA ALA A 230 4.38 9.36 12.78
C ALA A 230 3.03 10.07 12.93
N GLY A 231 3.01 11.41 13.01
CA GLY A 231 1.79 12.21 13.22
C GLY A 231 0.68 11.91 12.22
N PRO A 232 0.91 12.08 10.90
CA PRO A 232 -0.07 11.72 9.88
C PRO A 232 -0.49 10.25 9.91
N MET A 233 0.43 9.33 10.21
CA MET A 233 0.13 7.91 10.32
C MET A 233 -0.82 7.63 11.48
N VAL A 234 -0.58 8.23 12.64
CA VAL A 234 -1.48 8.14 13.82
C VAL A 234 -2.84 8.74 13.50
N LEU A 235 -2.88 9.89 12.80
CA LEU A 235 -4.14 10.50 12.37
C LEU A 235 -4.95 9.55 11.47
N LEU A 236 -4.32 8.93 10.48
CA LEU A 236 -4.95 7.95 9.59
C LEU A 236 -5.44 6.72 10.36
N TYR A 237 -4.71 6.27 11.38
CA TYR A 237 -5.14 5.19 12.25
C TYR A 237 -6.43 5.55 13.01
N PHE A 238 -6.54 6.78 13.58
CA PHE A 238 -7.77 7.22 14.23
C PHE A 238 -8.94 7.38 13.24
N ILE A 239 -8.68 7.86 12.01
CA ILE A 239 -9.66 7.88 10.93
C ILE A 239 -10.14 6.45 10.63
N SER A 240 -9.23 5.47 10.61
CA SER A 240 -9.57 4.05 10.39
C SER A 240 -10.47 3.50 11.49
N ILE A 241 -10.24 3.84 12.77
CA ILE A 241 -11.12 3.46 13.89
C ILE A 241 -12.53 4.06 13.69
N PHE A 242 -12.60 5.33 13.31
CA PHE A 242 -13.88 6.02 13.08
C PHE A 242 -14.66 5.37 11.94
N LEU A 243 -13.99 5.10 10.81
CA LEU A 243 -14.59 4.44 9.65
C LEU A 243 -15.02 3.01 9.96
N SER A 244 -14.23 2.26 10.74
CA SER A 244 -14.64 0.93 11.23
C SER A 244 -15.99 0.99 11.95
N GLY A 245 -16.19 2.00 12.82
CA GLY A 245 -17.44 2.17 13.53
C GLY A 245 -18.66 2.42 12.63
N ILE A 246 -18.46 3.03 11.47
CA ILE A 246 -19.55 3.29 10.51
C ILE A 246 -19.88 2.05 9.67
N PHE A 247 -18.85 1.29 9.26
CA PHE A 247 -19.00 0.20 8.30
C PHE A 247 -19.08 -1.19 8.92
N TYR A 248 -18.83 -1.31 10.22
CA TYR A 248 -18.97 -2.56 10.94
C TYR A 248 -20.44 -3.01 10.96
N LYS A 249 -20.68 -4.24 10.48
CA LYS A 249 -21.94 -4.95 10.68
C LYS A 249 -21.68 -6.08 11.69
N PRO A 250 -22.32 -6.06 12.86
CA PRO A 250 -22.27 -7.24 13.74
C PRO A 250 -22.85 -8.45 12.97
N LYS A 251 -22.22 -9.61 13.10
CA LYS A 251 -22.84 -10.88 12.69
C LYS A 251 -24.15 -11.00 13.46
N SER A 252 -25.25 -11.24 12.77
CA SER A 252 -26.51 -11.56 13.46
C SER A 252 -26.42 -12.97 14.03
N ASP A 253 -27.05 -13.20 15.18
CA ASP A 253 -27.08 -14.53 15.82
C ASP A 253 -27.62 -15.60 14.87
N ASP A 254 -28.44 -15.23 13.88
CA ASP A 254 -28.96 -16.11 12.83
C ASP A 254 -27.86 -16.66 11.88
N ASP A 255 -26.71 -15.98 11.75
CA ASP A 255 -25.59 -16.45 10.92
C ASP A 255 -24.69 -17.49 11.69
N GLU A 256 -24.77 -17.57 13.02
CA GLU A 256 -24.06 -18.56 13.83
C GLU A 256 -24.80 -19.91 13.83
N ASP A 257 -26.14 -19.90 13.79
CA ASP A 257 -26.95 -21.11 13.74
C ASP A 257 -26.82 -21.84 12.39
N GLU A 258 -26.61 -21.12 11.27
CA GLU A 258 -26.39 -21.72 9.95
C GLU A 258 -24.98 -22.36 9.82
N GLU A 259 -23.92 -21.86 10.51
CA GLU A 259 -22.58 -22.46 10.50
C GLU A 259 -22.49 -23.70 11.41
N GLU A 260 -23.26 -23.76 12.54
CA GLU A 260 -23.32 -24.93 13.42
C GLU A 260 -24.08 -26.10 12.78
N ASP A 261 -25.15 -25.81 12.03
CA ASP A 261 -25.94 -26.84 11.32
C ASP A 261 -25.16 -27.49 10.13
N GLU A 262 -24.22 -26.75 9.49
CA GLU A 262 -23.36 -27.30 8.42
C GLU A 262 -22.21 -28.16 8.97
N ASP A 263 -21.71 -27.90 10.16
CA ASP A 263 -20.63 -28.68 10.79
C ASP A 263 -21.17 -29.99 11.42
N ASP A 264 -22.45 -30.05 11.79
CA ASP A 264 -23.10 -31.26 12.36
C ASP A 264 -23.58 -32.23 11.26
N GLU A 265 -23.68 -31.81 9.98
CA GLU A 265 -24.03 -32.68 8.84
C GLU A 265 -22.81 -33.25 8.07
N ALA A 266 -21.56 -32.88 8.44
CA ALA A 266 -20.32 -33.32 7.78
C ALA A 266 -19.62 -34.44 8.54
#